data_06b29b0de9a8d76a3e3e3ecd95ce15a3
#
_entry.id   06b29b0de9a8d76a3e3e3ecd95ce15a3
#
_cell.length_a   1.000
_cell.length_b   1.000
_cell.length_c   1.000
_cell.angle_alpha   90.00
_cell.angle_beta   90.00
_cell.angle_gamma   90.00
#
_symmetry.space_group_name_H-M   'P 1'
#
loop_
_entity.id
_entity.type
_entity.pdbx_description
1 polymer ?
#
loop_
_entity_poly.entity_id
_entity_poly.type
_entity_poly.pdbx_seq_one_letter_code
_entity_poly.pdbx_strand_id
1 'polypeptide(L)'
;MARIRHIAIFSDDPANLAEFYADVFGMKINGSSNQGAVWMTDGYMDIALLPRRGNELAPQGVHHFGITIDVGEKDHVYNRLKERGHKLMTPPPGRPYVEDAVKDADGNKFDISTSQVKADGKTVELKDKQRVKELEKA
;
A
#
# COMPACT_ATOMS: atom_id res chain seq x y z
N MET A 1 9.41 -13.13 -4.63
CA MET A 1 10.45 -12.15 -4.22
C MET A 1 9.78 -10.87 -3.76
N ALA A 2 10.27 -10.30 -2.68
CA ALA A 2 9.73 -9.05 -2.13
C ALA A 2 9.91 -7.87 -3.11
N ARG A 3 8.90 -7.01 -3.19
CA ARG A 3 8.90 -5.83 -4.06
C ARG A 3 8.27 -4.65 -3.34
N ILE A 4 8.85 -3.48 -3.52
CA ILE A 4 8.17 -2.23 -3.12
C ILE A 4 6.99 -2.04 -4.07
N ARG A 5 5.77 -1.91 -3.51
CA ARG A 5 4.56 -1.94 -4.31
C ARG A 5 3.73 -0.68 -4.23
N HIS A 6 3.72 -0.02 -3.10
CA HIS A 6 2.96 1.21 -2.98
C HIS A 6 3.65 2.25 -2.12
N ILE A 7 3.25 3.48 -2.33
CA ILE A 7 3.58 4.62 -1.48
C ILE A 7 2.25 5.17 -0.98
N ALA A 8 2.14 5.40 0.32
CA ALA A 8 0.96 6.01 0.92
C ALA A 8 1.24 7.48 1.26
N ILE A 9 0.35 8.34 0.81
CA ILE A 9 0.43 9.79 0.98
C ILE A 9 -0.80 10.27 1.73
N PHE A 10 -0.62 11.01 2.82
CA PHE A 10 -1.70 11.69 3.49
C PHE A 10 -2.03 13.02 2.80
N SER A 11 -3.31 13.26 2.58
CA SER A 11 -3.83 14.46 1.93
C SER A 11 -5.12 14.93 2.62
N ASP A 12 -5.30 16.24 2.68
CA ASP A 12 -6.58 16.82 3.11
C ASP A 12 -7.67 16.68 2.04
N ASP A 13 -7.27 16.50 0.78
CA ASP A 13 -8.20 16.29 -0.35
C ASP A 13 -7.62 15.27 -1.33
N PRO A 14 -7.75 13.96 -1.03
CA PRO A 14 -7.23 12.91 -1.91
C PRO A 14 -7.79 12.94 -3.32
N ALA A 15 -9.06 13.29 -3.51
CA ALA A 15 -9.70 13.35 -4.82
C ALA A 15 -9.07 14.43 -5.71
N ASN A 16 -8.82 15.60 -5.16
CA ASN A 16 -8.15 16.68 -5.88
C ASN A 16 -6.71 16.32 -6.22
N LEU A 17 -6.01 15.66 -5.30
CA LEU A 17 -4.64 15.20 -5.55
C LEU A 17 -4.61 14.11 -6.63
N ALA A 18 -5.58 13.21 -6.63
CA ALA A 18 -5.70 12.18 -7.67
C ALA A 18 -5.93 12.80 -9.05
N GLU A 19 -6.75 13.82 -9.13
CA GLU A 19 -7.00 14.55 -10.38
C GLU A 19 -5.71 15.17 -10.94
N PHE A 20 -4.88 15.73 -10.09
CA PHE A 20 -3.58 16.25 -10.50
C PHE A 20 -2.69 15.15 -11.13
N TYR A 21 -2.53 14.01 -10.46
CA TYR A 21 -1.70 12.93 -10.99
C TYR A 21 -2.27 12.30 -12.25
N ALA A 22 -3.58 12.23 -12.38
CA ALA A 22 -4.23 11.72 -13.58
C ALA A 22 -4.05 12.69 -14.76
N ASP A 23 -4.26 13.97 -14.55
CA ASP A 23 -4.18 14.98 -15.59
C ASP A 23 -2.73 15.20 -16.09
N VAL A 24 -1.81 15.37 -15.16
CA VAL A 24 -0.43 15.74 -15.51
C VAL A 24 0.38 14.54 -16.00
N PHE A 25 0.22 13.37 -15.37
CA PHE A 25 1.07 12.21 -15.64
C PHE A 25 0.33 11.03 -16.25
N GLY A 26 -0.97 11.14 -16.46
CA GLY A 26 -1.76 10.05 -17.05
C GLY A 26 -1.93 8.85 -16.14
N MET A 27 -1.74 9.02 -14.83
CA MET A 27 -1.93 7.93 -13.87
C MET A 27 -3.41 7.53 -13.81
N LYS A 28 -3.65 6.24 -13.60
CA LYS A 28 -5.00 5.68 -13.58
C LYS A 28 -5.47 5.46 -12.14
N ILE A 29 -6.72 5.81 -11.88
CA ILE A 29 -7.40 5.45 -10.63
C ILE A 29 -7.78 3.98 -10.71
N ASN A 30 -7.34 3.17 -9.75
CA ASN A 30 -7.66 1.75 -9.67
C ASN A 30 -8.55 1.39 -8.48
N GLY A 31 -8.99 2.36 -7.70
CA GLY A 31 -9.93 2.16 -6.61
C GLY A 31 -10.16 3.41 -5.77
N SER A 32 -11.23 3.38 -4.98
CA SER A 32 -11.53 4.41 -4.00
C SER A 32 -12.33 3.81 -2.85
N SER A 33 -12.37 4.51 -1.71
CA SER A 33 -13.18 4.11 -0.57
C SER A 33 -14.28 5.14 -0.28
N ASN A 34 -15.32 4.70 0.44
CA ASN A 34 -16.37 5.59 0.93
C ASN A 34 -15.87 6.62 1.95
N GLN A 35 -14.67 6.41 2.49
CA GLN A 35 -14.03 7.30 3.46
C GLN A 35 -13.10 8.33 2.82
N GLY A 36 -13.03 8.36 1.49
CA GLY A 36 -12.28 9.35 0.74
C GLY A 36 -10.89 8.94 0.31
N ALA A 37 -10.45 7.71 0.56
CA ALA A 37 -9.19 7.22 0.02
C ALA A 37 -9.28 6.98 -1.50
N VAL A 38 -8.21 7.25 -2.22
CA VAL A 38 -8.10 6.99 -3.66
C VAL A 38 -6.81 6.21 -3.91
N TRP A 39 -6.92 5.13 -4.66
CA TRP A 39 -5.76 4.34 -5.11
C TRP A 39 -5.52 4.59 -6.58
N MET A 40 -4.27 4.84 -6.93
CA MET A 40 -3.83 5.11 -8.29
C MET A 40 -2.66 4.22 -8.66
N THR A 41 -2.41 4.08 -9.95
CA THR A 41 -1.26 3.35 -10.45
C THR A 41 -0.65 4.04 -11.67
N ASP A 42 0.67 3.92 -11.81
CA ASP A 42 1.39 4.25 -13.03
C ASP A 42 1.61 3.02 -13.92
N GLY A 43 1.03 1.88 -13.56
CA GLY A 43 1.24 0.58 -14.21
C GLY A 43 2.40 -0.21 -13.60
N TYR A 44 3.17 0.42 -12.73
CA TYR A 44 4.35 -0.17 -12.08
C TYR A 44 4.18 -0.27 -10.58
N MET A 45 3.81 0.83 -9.95
CA MET A 45 3.56 0.95 -8.52
C MET A 45 2.18 1.54 -8.27
N ASP A 46 1.70 1.33 -7.07
CA ASP A 46 0.45 1.93 -6.61
C ASP A 46 0.75 3.10 -5.67
N ILE A 47 -0.09 4.13 -5.72
CA ILE A 47 -0.10 5.22 -4.77
C ILE A 47 -1.44 5.20 -4.04
N ALA A 48 -1.39 5.15 -2.71
CA ALA A 48 -2.56 5.27 -1.86
C ALA A 48 -2.65 6.72 -1.36
N LEU A 49 -3.66 7.43 -1.81
CA LEU A 49 -3.97 8.78 -1.33
C LEU A 49 -4.98 8.68 -0.21
N LEU A 50 -4.55 8.94 1.02
CA LEU A 50 -5.31 8.68 2.23
C LEU A 50 -5.76 10.00 2.89
N PRO A 51 -7.03 10.10 3.32
CA PRO A 51 -7.48 11.28 4.05
C PRO A 51 -6.84 11.33 5.44
N ARG A 52 -6.51 12.55 5.89
CA ARG A 52 -5.94 12.76 7.23
C ARG A 52 -6.95 12.70 8.36
N ARG A 53 -8.20 12.42 8.08
CA ARG A 53 -9.29 12.41 9.08
C ARG A 53 -8.92 11.58 10.32
N GLY A 54 -9.06 12.17 11.49
CA GLY A 54 -8.67 11.55 12.77
C GLY A 54 -7.17 11.51 13.00
N ASN A 55 -6.36 12.03 12.08
CA ASN A 55 -4.91 12.08 12.15
C ASN A 55 -4.40 13.50 11.86
N GLU A 56 -5.07 14.54 12.38
CA GLU A 56 -4.71 15.93 12.13
C GLU A 56 -3.30 16.29 12.61
N LEU A 57 -2.77 15.50 13.55
CA LEU A 57 -1.38 15.64 14.01
C LEU A 57 -0.37 15.00 13.04
N ALA A 58 -0.81 14.12 12.17
CA ALA A 58 0.05 13.55 11.14
C ALA A 58 0.27 14.59 10.03
N PRO A 59 1.52 14.81 9.59
CA PRO A 59 1.77 15.74 8.49
C PRO A 59 1.18 15.21 7.18
N GLN A 60 0.82 16.12 6.27
CA GLN A 60 0.57 15.77 4.89
C GLN A 60 1.86 15.25 4.24
N GLY A 61 1.71 14.46 3.17
CA GLY A 61 2.82 13.94 2.41
C GLY A 61 3.03 12.45 2.60
N VAL A 62 4.21 11.97 2.25
CA VAL A 62 4.54 10.53 2.29
C VAL A 62 4.52 10.05 3.74
N HIS A 63 3.69 9.04 4.01
CA HIS A 63 3.51 8.46 5.33
C HIS A 63 4.23 7.12 5.48
N HIS A 64 4.07 6.23 4.51
CA HIS A 64 4.72 4.93 4.51
C HIS A 64 4.81 4.37 3.09
N PHE A 65 5.56 3.31 2.93
CA PHE A 65 5.58 2.52 1.70
C PHE A 65 5.15 1.09 2.01
N GLY A 66 4.82 0.32 0.97
CA GLY A 66 4.38 -1.06 1.11
C GLY A 66 5.26 -2.02 0.34
N ILE A 67 5.51 -3.16 0.96
CA ILE A 67 6.23 -4.29 0.36
C ILE A 67 5.23 -5.43 0.17
N THR A 68 5.13 -5.95 -1.04
CA THR A 68 4.36 -7.16 -1.34
C THR A 68 5.33 -8.33 -1.46
N ILE A 69 4.99 -9.41 -0.78
CA ILE A 69 5.71 -10.68 -0.82
C ILE A 69 4.78 -11.79 -1.32
N ASP A 70 5.35 -12.88 -1.80
CA ASP A 70 4.56 -14.07 -2.10
C ASP A 70 4.05 -14.73 -0.80
N VAL A 71 2.90 -15.36 -0.88
CA VAL A 71 2.31 -16.08 0.27
C VAL A 71 3.30 -17.09 0.86
N GLY A 72 4.02 -17.80 0.01
CA GLY A 72 5.02 -18.79 0.43
C GLY A 72 6.25 -18.20 1.12
N GLU A 73 6.50 -16.90 1.02
CA GLU A 73 7.62 -16.20 1.66
C GLU A 73 7.27 -15.64 3.04
N LYS A 74 5.99 -15.63 3.40
CA LYS A 74 5.50 -14.94 4.60
C LYS A 74 6.19 -15.40 5.87
N ASP A 75 6.24 -16.70 6.11
CA ASP A 75 6.84 -17.25 7.34
C ASP A 75 8.32 -16.92 7.42
N HIS A 76 9.04 -17.03 6.33
CA HIS A 76 10.45 -16.68 6.26
C HIS A 76 10.70 -15.21 6.60
N VAL A 77 9.95 -14.31 5.97
CA VAL A 77 10.08 -12.86 6.19
C VAL A 77 9.75 -12.50 7.65
N TYR A 78 8.65 -13.03 8.18
CA TYR A 78 8.21 -12.74 9.54
C TYR A 78 9.19 -13.27 10.58
N ASN A 79 9.73 -14.46 10.38
CA ASN A 79 10.75 -15.03 11.26
C ASN A 79 12.04 -14.19 11.24
N ARG A 80 12.47 -13.74 10.07
CA ARG A 80 13.65 -12.87 9.96
C ARG A 80 13.47 -11.52 10.66
N LEU A 81 12.28 -10.92 10.53
CA LEU A 81 11.96 -9.69 11.24
C LEU A 81 12.03 -9.89 12.76
N LYS A 82 11.44 -10.98 13.25
CA LYS A 82 11.46 -11.32 14.67
C LYS A 82 12.89 -11.56 15.19
N GLU A 83 13.69 -12.32 14.46
CA GLU A 83 15.09 -12.59 14.80
C GLU A 83 15.92 -11.31 14.90
N ARG A 84 15.62 -10.30 14.09
CA ARG A 84 16.27 -8.99 14.11
C ARG A 84 15.64 -8.02 15.11
N GLY A 85 14.67 -8.44 15.90
CA GLY A 85 14.06 -7.63 16.94
C GLY A 85 12.97 -6.66 16.48
N HIS A 86 12.46 -6.81 15.26
CA HIS A 86 11.38 -5.96 14.75
C HIS A 86 10.02 -6.51 15.15
N LYS A 87 9.15 -5.62 15.64
CA LYS A 87 7.81 -5.98 16.08
C LYS A 87 6.78 -5.62 15.01
N LEU A 88 5.94 -6.60 14.67
CA LEU A 88 4.81 -6.39 13.80
C LEU A 88 3.70 -5.63 14.52
N MET A 89 3.13 -4.65 13.84
CA MET A 89 1.95 -3.92 14.29
C MET A 89 0.77 -4.38 13.43
N THR A 90 -0.02 -5.33 13.98
CA THR A 90 -1.21 -5.83 13.31
C THR A 90 -2.37 -4.86 13.52
N PRO A 91 -3.02 -4.36 12.46
CA PRO A 91 -4.15 -3.46 12.62
C PRO A 91 -5.34 -4.14 13.29
N PRO A 92 -6.25 -3.36 13.92
CA PRO A 92 -7.47 -3.92 14.48
C PRO A 92 -8.32 -4.64 13.43
N PRO A 93 -9.01 -5.72 13.81
CA PRO A 93 -9.91 -6.42 12.88
C PRO A 93 -11.05 -5.52 12.39
N GLY A 94 -11.61 -5.85 11.23
CA GLY A 94 -12.75 -5.12 10.65
C GLY A 94 -12.39 -4.02 9.63
N ARG A 95 -11.12 -3.81 9.36
CA ARG A 95 -10.70 -2.92 8.27
C ARG A 95 -10.61 -3.71 6.95
N PRO A 96 -11.10 -3.13 5.82
CA PRO A 96 -11.11 -3.83 4.54
C PRO A 96 -9.71 -4.12 3.97
N TYR A 97 -8.68 -3.40 4.41
CA TYR A 97 -7.30 -3.59 3.97
C TYR A 97 -6.42 -3.73 5.20
N VAL A 98 -6.27 -4.98 5.63
CA VAL A 98 -5.45 -5.32 6.80
C VAL A 98 -4.06 -5.68 6.32
N GLU A 99 -3.12 -4.82 6.58
CA GLU A 99 -1.70 -5.05 6.33
C GLU A 99 -0.93 -4.93 7.64
N ASP A 100 -0.01 -5.84 7.86
CA ASP A 100 0.90 -5.75 8.98
C ASP A 100 1.91 -4.64 8.71
N ALA A 101 2.20 -3.82 9.71
CA ALA A 101 3.15 -2.73 9.60
C ALA A 101 4.38 -3.00 10.47
N VAL A 102 5.50 -2.51 10.02
CA VAL A 102 6.79 -2.62 10.70
C VAL A 102 7.52 -1.29 10.57
N LYS A 103 8.37 -0.99 11.52
CA LYS A 103 9.38 0.07 11.38
C LYS A 103 10.76 -0.54 11.17
N ASP A 104 11.52 0.03 10.25
CA ASP A 104 12.91 -0.35 10.09
C ASP A 104 13.78 0.20 11.23
N ALA A 105 15.09 -0.05 11.18
CA ALA A 105 16.03 0.37 12.24
C ALA A 105 16.07 1.90 12.44
N ASP A 106 15.73 2.68 11.42
CA ASP A 106 15.72 4.14 11.47
C ASP A 106 14.31 4.72 11.71
N GLY A 107 13.33 3.84 11.95
CA GLY A 107 11.95 4.25 12.27
C GLY A 107 11.06 4.48 11.05
N ASN A 108 11.50 4.13 9.84
CA ASN A 108 10.66 4.25 8.65
C ASN A 108 9.57 3.18 8.67
N LYS A 109 8.32 3.60 8.58
CA LYS A 109 7.19 2.69 8.57
C LYS A 109 6.98 2.09 7.18
N PHE A 110 6.72 0.80 7.14
CA PHE A 110 6.29 0.10 5.92
C PHE A 110 5.27 -0.98 6.24
N ASP A 111 4.45 -1.30 5.26
CA ASP A 111 3.47 -2.37 5.33
C ASP A 111 3.97 -3.61 4.59
N ILE A 112 3.55 -4.78 5.05
CA ILE A 112 3.81 -6.05 4.37
C ILE A 112 2.48 -6.64 3.94
N SER A 113 2.35 -6.97 2.65
CA SER A 113 1.15 -7.53 2.07
C SER A 113 1.48 -8.73 1.19
N THR A 114 0.56 -9.70 1.15
CA THR A 114 0.57 -10.78 0.16
C THR A 114 -0.50 -10.56 -0.93
N SER A 115 -1.17 -9.41 -0.89
CA SER A 115 -2.30 -9.08 -1.74
C SER A 115 -2.15 -7.73 -2.42
N GLN A 116 -2.94 -7.52 -3.45
CA GLN A 116 -3.08 -6.24 -4.14
C GLN A 116 -4.55 -5.87 -4.22
N VAL A 117 -4.86 -4.58 -4.07
CA VAL A 117 -6.20 -4.06 -4.30
C VAL A 117 -6.47 -3.93 -5.80
N LYS A 118 -7.60 -4.47 -6.25
CA LYS A 118 -8.08 -4.29 -7.62
C LYS A 118 -8.91 -3.01 -7.75
N ALA A 119 -9.13 -2.58 -9.00
CA ALA A 119 -9.95 -1.42 -9.32
C ALA A 119 -11.40 -1.51 -8.79
N ASP A 120 -11.93 -2.72 -8.57
CA ASP A 120 -13.25 -2.95 -7.98
C ASP A 120 -13.25 -2.95 -6.44
N GLY A 121 -12.13 -2.61 -5.82
CA GLY A 121 -11.96 -2.60 -4.37
C GLY A 121 -11.74 -3.96 -3.72
N LYS A 122 -11.71 -5.03 -4.49
CA LYS A 122 -11.42 -6.38 -3.98
C LYS A 122 -9.93 -6.62 -3.86
N THR A 123 -9.54 -7.38 -2.86
CA THR A 123 -8.15 -7.81 -2.71
C THR A 123 -7.91 -9.16 -3.38
N VAL A 124 -6.71 -9.35 -3.90
CA VAL A 124 -6.26 -10.62 -4.49
C VAL A 124 -4.89 -10.94 -3.95
N GLU A 125 -4.69 -12.17 -3.54
CA GLU A 125 -3.35 -12.67 -3.29
C GLU A 125 -2.61 -12.86 -4.62
N LEU A 126 -1.39 -12.35 -4.68
CA LEU A 126 -0.58 -12.38 -5.90
C LEU A 126 0.60 -13.32 -5.74
N LYS A 127 0.82 -14.10 -6.78
CA LYS A 127 2.07 -14.79 -7.03
C LYS A 127 2.91 -13.94 -7.97
N ASP A 128 4.23 -14.06 -7.89
CA ASP A 128 5.15 -13.26 -8.70
C ASP A 128 4.81 -13.24 -10.19
N LYS A 129 4.54 -14.39 -10.76
CA LYS A 129 4.21 -14.52 -12.20
C LYS A 129 2.91 -13.81 -12.58
N GLN A 130 1.95 -13.82 -11.70
CA GLN A 130 0.68 -13.15 -11.90
C GLN A 130 0.87 -11.64 -11.86
N ARG A 131 1.68 -11.16 -10.91
CA ARG A 131 1.96 -9.73 -10.76
C ARG A 131 2.65 -9.15 -11.99
N VAL A 132 3.66 -9.84 -12.51
CA VAL A 132 4.36 -9.40 -13.74
C VAL A 132 3.37 -9.27 -14.90
N LYS A 133 2.51 -10.26 -15.09
CA LYS A 133 1.49 -10.22 -16.16
C LYS A 133 0.50 -9.06 -15.99
N GLU A 134 0.13 -8.75 -14.76
CA GLU A 134 -0.78 -7.62 -14.49
C GLU A 134 -0.10 -6.27 -14.77
N LEU A 135 1.17 -6.15 -14.46
CA LEU A 135 1.95 -4.95 -14.78
C LEU A 135 2.13 -4.75 -16.29
N GLU A 136 2.35 -5.82 -17.03
CA GLU A 136 2.49 -5.77 -18.49
C GLU A 136 1.21 -5.34 -19.20
N LYS A 137 0.04 -5.53 -18.57
CA LYS A 137 -1.27 -5.14 -19.12
C LYS A 137 -1.69 -3.71 -18.75
N ALA A 138 -0.99 -3.06 -17.85
CA ALA A 138 -1.37 -1.76 -17.31
C ALA A 138 -1.07 -0.58 -18.28
#